data_bc5b309c451daeac99782421953f10c7
#
_entry.id   bc5b309c451daeac99782421953f10c7
#
_cell.length_a   1.000
_cell.length_b   1.000
_cell.length_c   1.000
_cell.angle_alpha   90.00
_cell.angle_beta   90.00
_cell.angle_gamma   90.00
#
_symmetry.space_group_name_H-M   'P 1'
#
loop_
_entity.id
_entity.type
_entity.pdbx_description
1 polymer ?
#
loop_
_entity_poly.entity_id
_entity_poly.type
_entity_poly.pdbx_seq_one_letter_code
_entity_poly.pdbx_strand_id
1 'polypeptide(L)'
;VLGKVLKYNRLRQQKRQEEVCEGICSVSYYSKIENDTANPSPEVLDMLMERLNINQQQIHLYDEKKLKEELHEWHRLIINGEVHNAEEKFVDLQQKVASLKRRKLSVLFELFFARMCLLINEGARAKEIIFQNENVIRDLNDSELFFYFLKVKAAREYYINNYAIAGELLELAEGKIDIFIHPRFETTDLYYMAGLCASKLNNSTLAIYYLSRVVDAFDSSYDYIKSGDCRLHLGKAYKALKKFKEAEENYSLASRIASQLKDQGLEAEIKQLVGEMYSAMGRHKGAVHQYQLSYRLREKEERLVTICAILEELNYLGHKPEMVSWVEHGMEIIRNIRSERELSVKEKVSLHKLIYYQVLSDPSGEKDAGKVISHEVIPFFENMDLDGFLPKAAGELARYYEKSGDYQSSSLYYKKAMEALQYSTP
;
A
#
# COMPACT_ATOMS: atom_id res chain seq x y z
N VAL A 1 28.36 -20.95 -15.38
CA VAL A 1 27.10 -21.47 -15.96
C VAL A 1 27.35 -22.66 -16.85
N LEU A 2 28.31 -22.54 -17.74
CA LEU A 2 28.67 -23.56 -18.72
C LEU A 2 29.09 -24.89 -18.05
N GLY A 3 29.91 -24.81 -17.00
CA GLY A 3 30.35 -25.98 -16.24
C GLY A 3 29.21 -26.79 -15.66
N LYS A 4 28.18 -26.11 -15.17
CA LYS A 4 26.98 -26.79 -14.62
C LYS A 4 26.19 -27.54 -15.70
N VAL A 5 26.12 -26.98 -16.93
CA VAL A 5 25.46 -27.66 -18.06
C VAL A 5 26.25 -28.91 -18.47
N LEU A 6 27.59 -28.81 -18.57
CA LEU A 6 28.45 -29.95 -18.82
C LEU A 6 28.29 -31.01 -17.73
N LYS A 7 28.37 -30.65 -16.47
CA LYS A 7 28.20 -31.55 -15.32
C LYS A 7 26.86 -32.24 -15.31
N TYR A 8 25.77 -31.50 -15.54
CA TYR A 8 24.42 -32.04 -15.61
C TYR A 8 24.28 -33.11 -16.71
N ASN A 9 24.74 -32.80 -17.94
CA ASN A 9 24.64 -33.72 -19.06
C ASN A 9 25.52 -34.95 -18.86
N ARG A 10 26.73 -34.78 -18.30
CA ARG A 10 27.60 -35.91 -17.93
C ARG A 10 26.92 -36.83 -16.93
N LEU A 11 26.37 -36.29 -15.84
CA LEU A 11 25.69 -37.09 -14.81
C LEU A 11 24.44 -37.78 -15.37
N ARG A 12 23.65 -37.11 -16.20
CA ARG A 12 22.50 -37.66 -16.89
C ARG A 12 22.87 -38.87 -17.78
N GLN A 13 24.05 -38.80 -18.41
CA GLN A 13 24.59 -39.88 -19.24
C GLN A 13 25.39 -40.91 -18.43
N GLN A 14 25.42 -40.76 -17.07
CA GLN A 14 26.18 -41.64 -16.17
C GLN A 14 27.65 -41.79 -16.50
N LYS A 15 28.24 -40.78 -17.17
CA LYS A 15 29.68 -40.74 -17.55
C LYS A 15 30.53 -40.21 -16.40
N ARG A 16 31.76 -40.78 -16.29
CA ARG A 16 32.79 -40.25 -15.38
C ARG A 16 33.47 -39.04 -16.04
N GLN A 17 34.11 -38.19 -15.23
CA GLN A 17 34.85 -37.02 -15.75
C GLN A 17 35.96 -37.45 -16.74
N GLU A 18 36.65 -38.55 -16.45
CA GLU A 18 37.69 -39.16 -17.29
C GLU A 18 37.19 -39.46 -18.69
N GLU A 19 36.01 -40.09 -18.81
CA GLU A 19 35.41 -40.47 -20.08
C GLU A 19 35.03 -39.27 -20.97
N VAL A 20 34.70 -38.17 -20.34
CA VAL A 20 34.32 -36.96 -21.08
C VAL A 20 35.51 -36.16 -21.54
N CYS A 21 36.56 -36.05 -20.73
CA CYS A 21 37.73 -35.25 -21.03
C CYS A 21 38.86 -36.03 -21.79
N GLU A 22 38.69 -37.33 -21.98
CA GLU A 22 39.70 -38.17 -22.67
C GLU A 22 40.02 -37.65 -24.07
N GLY A 23 41.29 -37.37 -24.33
CA GLY A 23 41.76 -36.81 -25.58
C GLY A 23 41.46 -35.33 -25.82
N ILE A 24 40.79 -34.66 -24.86
CA ILE A 24 40.43 -33.24 -24.96
C ILE A 24 41.22 -32.40 -23.94
N CYS A 25 41.20 -32.79 -22.65
CA CYS A 25 41.90 -32.06 -21.60
C CYS A 25 42.15 -32.96 -20.37
N SER A 26 42.88 -32.45 -19.36
CA SER A 26 43.09 -33.19 -18.12
C SER A 26 41.83 -33.24 -17.27
N VAL A 27 41.67 -34.32 -16.51
CA VAL A 27 40.54 -34.47 -15.56
C VAL A 27 40.46 -33.32 -14.57
N SER A 28 41.62 -32.87 -14.08
CA SER A 28 41.68 -31.73 -13.15
C SER A 28 41.22 -30.42 -13.82
N TYR A 29 41.55 -30.20 -15.08
CA TYR A 29 41.07 -29.03 -15.82
C TYR A 29 39.56 -29.11 -16.11
N TYR A 30 39.09 -30.29 -16.53
CA TYR A 30 37.67 -30.51 -16.74
C TYR A 30 36.85 -30.31 -15.47
N SER A 31 37.34 -30.80 -14.31
CA SER A 31 36.71 -30.57 -13.02
C SER A 31 36.62 -29.09 -12.67
N LYS A 32 37.62 -28.29 -12.96
CA LYS A 32 37.59 -26.84 -12.80
C LYS A 32 36.58 -26.17 -13.73
N ILE A 33 36.45 -26.66 -14.98
CA ILE A 33 35.43 -26.18 -15.93
C ILE A 33 34.02 -26.49 -15.37
N GLU A 34 33.75 -27.73 -14.91
CA GLU A 34 32.45 -28.12 -14.34
C GLU A 34 32.05 -27.28 -13.12
N ASN A 35 33.04 -26.79 -12.37
CA ASN A 35 32.80 -25.94 -11.20
C ASN A 35 32.85 -24.42 -11.49
N ASP A 36 32.87 -24.04 -12.78
CA ASP A 36 32.98 -22.67 -13.27
C ASP A 36 34.21 -21.90 -12.73
N THR A 37 35.30 -22.62 -12.36
CA THR A 37 36.57 -22.05 -11.85
C THR A 37 37.63 -21.92 -12.93
N ALA A 38 37.38 -22.42 -14.14
CA ALA A 38 38.23 -22.23 -15.33
C ALA A 38 37.35 -22.06 -16.55
N ASN A 39 37.76 -21.13 -17.44
CA ASN A 39 37.11 -20.93 -18.73
C ASN A 39 37.87 -21.73 -19.80
N PRO A 40 37.27 -22.71 -20.49
CA PRO A 40 37.90 -23.44 -21.58
C PRO A 40 38.04 -22.56 -22.82
N SER A 41 39.03 -22.88 -23.68
CA SER A 41 39.07 -22.30 -25.03
C SER A 41 37.85 -22.74 -25.85
N PRO A 42 37.45 -21.98 -26.88
CA PRO A 42 36.32 -22.37 -27.74
C PRO A 42 36.46 -23.77 -28.32
N GLU A 43 37.64 -24.17 -28.72
CA GLU A 43 37.89 -25.49 -29.30
C GLU A 43 37.70 -26.61 -28.28
N VAL A 44 38.22 -26.44 -27.05
CA VAL A 44 38.03 -27.42 -25.95
C VAL A 44 36.56 -27.49 -25.56
N LEU A 45 35.86 -26.38 -25.56
CA LEU A 45 34.46 -26.34 -25.27
C LEU A 45 33.63 -27.09 -26.31
N ASP A 46 33.89 -26.85 -27.61
CA ASP A 46 33.16 -27.51 -28.71
C ASP A 46 33.37 -29.02 -28.67
N MET A 47 34.60 -29.51 -28.41
CA MET A 47 34.87 -30.93 -28.23
C MET A 47 34.13 -31.58 -27.04
N LEU A 48 34.09 -30.88 -25.90
CA LEU A 48 33.38 -31.35 -24.72
C LEU A 48 31.84 -31.39 -24.95
N MET A 49 31.32 -30.40 -25.66
CA MET A 49 29.90 -30.32 -26.03
C MET A 49 29.55 -31.44 -27.02
N GLU A 50 30.37 -31.69 -28.02
CA GLU A 50 30.18 -32.80 -28.96
C GLU A 50 30.20 -34.15 -28.25
N ARG A 51 31.19 -34.38 -27.34
CA ARG A 51 31.30 -35.61 -26.53
C ARG A 51 30.07 -35.89 -25.65
N LEU A 52 29.44 -34.84 -25.19
CA LEU A 52 28.21 -34.90 -24.34
C LEU A 52 26.92 -34.76 -25.16
N ASN A 53 26.99 -34.66 -26.49
CA ASN A 53 25.86 -34.38 -27.38
C ASN A 53 25.05 -33.13 -26.92
N ILE A 54 25.76 -32.10 -26.49
CA ILE A 54 25.17 -30.83 -26.10
C ILE A 54 25.20 -29.89 -27.30
N ASN A 55 24.06 -29.36 -27.70
CA ASN A 55 24.02 -28.32 -28.73
C ASN A 55 23.99 -26.92 -28.09
N GLN A 56 24.38 -25.90 -28.86
CA GLN A 56 24.35 -24.51 -28.36
C GLN A 56 22.96 -24.07 -27.88
N GLN A 57 21.90 -24.61 -28.48
CA GLN A 57 20.53 -24.29 -28.04
C GLN A 57 20.25 -24.73 -26.61
N GLN A 58 20.81 -25.84 -26.13
CA GLN A 58 20.65 -26.31 -24.75
C GLN A 58 21.34 -25.37 -23.74
N ILE A 59 22.46 -24.77 -24.11
CA ILE A 59 23.17 -23.78 -23.30
C ILE A 59 22.32 -22.51 -23.21
N HIS A 60 21.84 -22.02 -24.34
CA HIS A 60 20.97 -20.85 -24.37
C HIS A 60 19.68 -21.02 -23.56
N LEU A 61 19.05 -22.20 -23.64
CA LEU A 61 17.87 -22.51 -22.85
C LEU A 61 18.15 -22.53 -21.35
N TYR A 62 19.33 -23.04 -20.95
CA TYR A 62 19.74 -23.04 -19.55
C TYR A 62 20.00 -21.59 -19.04
N ASP A 63 20.68 -20.79 -19.86
CA ASP A 63 20.97 -19.38 -19.53
C ASP A 63 19.67 -18.56 -19.44
N GLU A 64 18.71 -18.80 -20.35
CA GLU A 64 17.39 -18.17 -20.29
C GLU A 64 16.63 -18.52 -19.00
N LYS A 65 16.60 -19.82 -18.66
CA LYS A 65 15.94 -20.28 -17.44
C LYS A 65 16.54 -19.68 -16.19
N LYS A 66 17.88 -19.67 -16.11
CA LYS A 66 18.62 -19.09 -15.00
C LYS A 66 18.36 -17.59 -14.86
N LEU A 67 18.44 -16.84 -15.96
CA LEU A 67 18.15 -15.41 -15.95
C LEU A 67 16.71 -15.13 -15.55
N LYS A 68 15.77 -15.94 -16.00
CA LYS A 68 14.37 -15.83 -15.57
C LYS A 68 14.23 -16.01 -14.06
N GLU A 69 14.91 -17.00 -13.47
CA GLU A 69 14.93 -17.22 -12.02
C GLU A 69 15.53 -16.01 -11.27
N GLU A 70 16.64 -15.46 -11.77
CA GLU A 70 17.26 -14.24 -11.22
C GLU A 70 16.35 -13.02 -11.31
N LEU A 71 15.57 -12.86 -12.40
CA LEU A 71 14.57 -11.80 -12.54
C LEU A 71 13.42 -11.95 -11.53
N HIS A 72 12.94 -13.17 -11.29
CA HIS A 72 11.92 -13.39 -10.28
C HIS A 72 12.43 -13.16 -8.85
N GLU A 73 13.70 -13.51 -8.55
CA GLU A 73 14.32 -13.15 -7.27
C GLU A 73 14.41 -11.62 -7.10
N TRP A 74 14.80 -10.93 -8.16
CA TRP A 74 14.82 -9.46 -8.15
C TRP A 74 13.44 -8.86 -7.92
N HIS A 75 12.42 -9.40 -8.59
CA HIS A 75 11.03 -8.98 -8.39
C HIS A 75 10.57 -9.17 -6.94
N ARG A 76 11.00 -10.26 -6.26
CA ARG A 76 10.71 -10.47 -4.84
C ARG A 76 11.33 -9.38 -3.96
N LEU A 77 12.57 -8.98 -4.23
CA LEU A 77 13.20 -7.87 -3.51
C LEU A 77 12.41 -6.57 -3.66
N ILE A 78 11.95 -6.28 -4.89
CA ILE A 78 11.13 -5.09 -5.18
C ILE A 78 9.82 -5.13 -4.40
N ILE A 79 9.11 -6.26 -4.43
CA ILE A 79 7.84 -6.42 -3.71
C ILE A 79 8.03 -6.32 -2.19
N ASN A 80 9.16 -6.82 -1.67
CA ASN A 80 9.47 -6.74 -0.24
C ASN A 80 9.95 -5.34 0.20
N GLY A 81 10.12 -4.40 -0.74
CA GLY A 81 10.60 -3.06 -0.41
C GLY A 81 12.10 -2.98 -0.13
N GLU A 82 12.87 -4.02 -0.50
CA GLU A 82 14.32 -4.09 -0.33
C GLU A 82 15.04 -3.27 -1.40
N VAL A 83 14.86 -1.94 -1.36
CA VAL A 83 15.33 -1.00 -2.42
C VAL A 83 16.81 -1.18 -2.70
N HIS A 84 17.66 -1.15 -1.66
CA HIS A 84 19.12 -1.23 -1.82
C HIS A 84 19.55 -2.53 -2.50
N ASN A 85 19.04 -3.68 -2.06
CA ASN A 85 19.34 -4.98 -2.64
C ASN A 85 18.83 -5.08 -4.10
N ALA A 86 17.71 -4.44 -4.41
CA ALA A 86 17.17 -4.40 -5.76
C ALA A 86 18.02 -3.52 -6.70
N GLU A 87 18.51 -2.38 -6.22
CA GLU A 87 19.41 -1.49 -6.97
C GLU A 87 20.75 -2.14 -7.29
N GLU A 88 21.35 -2.85 -6.34
CA GLU A 88 22.61 -3.58 -6.57
C GLU A 88 22.50 -4.61 -7.71
N LYS A 89 21.37 -5.32 -7.82
CA LYS A 89 21.14 -6.32 -8.86
C LYS A 89 20.78 -5.72 -10.22
N PHE A 90 20.31 -4.49 -10.28
CA PHE A 90 19.77 -3.87 -11.50
C PHE A 90 20.74 -3.85 -12.65
N VAL A 91 21.98 -3.36 -12.45
CA VAL A 91 22.97 -3.18 -13.52
C VAL A 91 23.43 -4.53 -14.10
N ASP A 92 23.67 -5.51 -13.24
CA ASP A 92 24.06 -6.87 -13.67
C ASP A 92 22.94 -7.54 -14.49
N LEU A 93 21.69 -7.45 -14.02
CA LEU A 93 20.54 -8.02 -14.71
C LEU A 93 20.29 -7.33 -16.06
N GLN A 94 20.43 -6.00 -16.12
CA GLN A 94 20.29 -5.24 -17.36
C GLN A 94 21.30 -5.70 -18.43
N GLN A 95 22.57 -5.89 -18.04
CA GLN A 95 23.62 -6.39 -18.95
C GLN A 95 23.32 -7.82 -19.42
N LYS A 96 22.90 -8.71 -18.51
CA LYS A 96 22.55 -10.09 -18.85
C LYS A 96 21.36 -10.17 -19.82
N VAL A 97 20.32 -9.39 -19.58
CA VAL A 97 19.13 -9.30 -20.46
C VAL A 97 19.54 -8.80 -21.85
N ALA A 98 20.36 -7.75 -21.93
CA ALA A 98 20.84 -7.20 -23.19
C ALA A 98 21.70 -8.21 -23.98
N SER A 99 22.52 -9.02 -23.29
CA SER A 99 23.40 -10.01 -23.91
C SER A 99 22.64 -11.17 -24.56
N LEU A 100 21.56 -11.66 -23.89
CA LEU A 100 20.77 -12.78 -24.40
C LEU A 100 19.80 -12.42 -25.53
N LYS A 101 19.47 -11.13 -25.69
CA LYS A 101 18.58 -10.60 -26.75
C LYS A 101 17.24 -11.35 -26.86
N ARG A 102 16.70 -11.82 -25.74
CA ARG A 102 15.43 -12.53 -25.67
C ARG A 102 14.30 -11.56 -25.32
N ARG A 103 13.44 -11.28 -26.31
CA ARG A 103 12.37 -10.28 -26.19
C ARG A 103 11.48 -10.48 -24.96
N LYS A 104 11.12 -11.75 -24.62
CA LYS A 104 10.30 -12.04 -23.44
C LYS A 104 10.99 -11.66 -22.13
N LEU A 105 12.28 -11.96 -22.00
CA LEU A 105 13.06 -11.61 -20.79
C LEU A 105 13.28 -10.12 -20.68
N SER A 106 13.48 -9.42 -21.83
CA SER A 106 13.57 -7.96 -21.84
C SER A 106 12.28 -7.31 -21.34
N VAL A 107 11.14 -7.75 -21.85
CA VAL A 107 9.82 -7.24 -21.38
C VAL A 107 9.58 -7.54 -19.90
N LEU A 108 9.93 -8.75 -19.45
CA LEU A 108 9.79 -9.12 -18.03
C LEU A 108 10.65 -8.23 -17.13
N PHE A 109 11.91 -7.99 -17.52
CA PHE A 109 12.80 -7.08 -16.82
C PHE A 109 12.22 -5.65 -16.76
N GLU A 110 11.73 -5.13 -17.89
CA GLU A 110 11.14 -3.78 -17.96
C GLU A 110 9.89 -3.65 -17.10
N LEU A 111 9.03 -4.67 -17.04
CA LEU A 111 7.87 -4.68 -16.14
C LEU A 111 8.29 -4.62 -14.66
N PHE A 112 9.28 -5.43 -14.28
CA PHE A 112 9.79 -5.40 -12.91
C PHE A 112 10.51 -4.09 -12.59
N PHE A 113 11.20 -3.51 -13.59
CA PHE A 113 11.80 -2.19 -13.45
C PHE A 113 10.73 -1.09 -13.29
N ALA A 114 9.63 -1.14 -14.03
CA ALA A 114 8.51 -0.23 -13.81
C ALA A 114 7.94 -0.34 -12.38
N ARG A 115 7.86 -1.57 -11.82
CA ARG A 115 7.45 -1.77 -10.43
C ARG A 115 8.45 -1.16 -9.44
N MET A 116 9.75 -1.28 -9.71
CA MET A 116 10.80 -0.64 -8.92
C MET A 116 10.71 0.89 -8.97
N CYS A 117 10.46 1.47 -10.16
CA CYS A 117 10.25 2.92 -10.30
C CYS A 117 9.11 3.44 -9.41
N LEU A 118 8.01 2.68 -9.26
CA LEU A 118 6.93 3.04 -8.33
C LEU A 118 7.38 3.02 -6.87
N LEU A 119 8.24 2.08 -6.50
CA LEU A 119 8.78 1.96 -5.14
C LEU A 119 9.66 3.16 -4.77
N ILE A 120 10.44 3.68 -5.73
CA ILE A 120 11.32 4.85 -5.54
C ILE A 120 10.67 6.18 -5.94
N ASN A 121 9.33 6.23 -6.05
CA ASN A 121 8.54 7.41 -6.38
C ASN A 121 8.77 8.01 -7.80
N GLU A 122 9.28 7.22 -8.75
CA GLU A 122 9.42 7.59 -10.16
C GLU A 122 8.19 7.19 -11.01
N GLY A 123 6.99 7.60 -10.61
CA GLY A 123 5.73 7.20 -11.24
C GLY A 123 5.60 7.58 -12.72
N ALA A 124 6.22 8.69 -13.16
CA ALA A 124 6.23 9.12 -14.57
C ALA A 124 7.01 8.11 -15.43
N ARG A 125 8.18 7.66 -14.97
CA ARG A 125 9.01 6.66 -15.65
C ARG A 125 8.32 5.30 -15.72
N ALA A 126 7.67 4.88 -14.63
CA ALA A 126 6.87 3.66 -14.63
C ALA A 126 5.75 3.70 -15.69
N LYS A 127 5.05 4.85 -15.83
CA LYS A 127 4.01 5.05 -16.84
C LYS A 127 4.56 4.88 -18.26
N GLU A 128 5.71 5.47 -18.54
CA GLU A 128 6.34 5.39 -19.87
C GLU A 128 6.69 3.94 -20.22
N ILE A 129 7.35 3.21 -19.31
CA ILE A 129 7.73 1.81 -19.52
C ILE A 129 6.48 0.93 -19.76
N ILE A 130 5.42 1.09 -18.96
CA ILE A 130 4.17 0.35 -19.13
C ILE A 130 3.58 0.60 -20.52
N PHE A 131 3.53 1.86 -20.95
CA PHE A 131 2.98 2.24 -22.24
C PHE A 131 3.78 1.66 -23.42
N GLN A 132 5.10 1.72 -23.37
CA GLN A 132 5.98 1.18 -24.41
C GLN A 132 5.83 -0.34 -24.57
N ASN A 133 5.55 -1.07 -23.50
CA ASN A 133 5.45 -2.53 -23.52
C ASN A 133 4.05 -3.05 -23.85
N GLU A 134 2.99 -2.26 -23.80
CA GLU A 134 1.61 -2.73 -23.94
C GLU A 134 1.38 -3.46 -25.27
N ASN A 135 1.79 -2.87 -26.40
CA ASN A 135 1.63 -3.48 -27.71
C ASN A 135 2.51 -4.72 -27.86
N VAL A 136 3.76 -4.65 -27.35
CA VAL A 136 4.69 -5.78 -27.40
C VAL A 136 4.15 -7.01 -26.65
N ILE A 137 3.51 -6.80 -25.51
CA ILE A 137 2.92 -7.88 -24.71
C ILE A 137 1.73 -8.52 -25.43
N ARG A 138 0.89 -7.70 -26.06
CA ARG A 138 -0.22 -8.18 -26.92
C ARG A 138 0.29 -9.05 -28.07
N ASP A 139 1.34 -8.60 -28.77
CA ASP A 139 1.93 -9.32 -29.89
C ASP A 139 2.58 -10.64 -29.45
N LEU A 140 3.23 -10.66 -28.30
CA LEU A 140 3.86 -11.86 -27.76
C LEU A 140 2.87 -12.92 -27.29
N ASN A 141 1.63 -12.53 -27.00
CA ASN A 141 0.54 -13.40 -26.53
C ASN A 141 0.98 -14.38 -25.43
N ASP A 142 1.77 -13.89 -24.48
CA ASP A 142 2.34 -14.67 -23.38
C ASP A 142 1.56 -14.38 -22.10
N SER A 143 0.95 -15.42 -21.52
CA SER A 143 0.07 -15.29 -20.37
C SER A 143 0.80 -14.81 -19.11
N GLU A 144 2.08 -15.18 -18.93
CA GLU A 144 2.89 -14.76 -17.79
C GLU A 144 3.23 -13.26 -17.89
N LEU A 145 3.68 -12.81 -19.05
CA LEU A 145 3.95 -11.38 -19.28
C LEU A 145 2.67 -10.55 -19.12
N PHE A 146 1.54 -11.06 -19.59
CA PHE A 146 0.26 -10.37 -19.44
C PHE A 146 -0.17 -10.29 -17.97
N PHE A 147 0.03 -11.35 -17.18
CA PHE A 147 -0.22 -11.33 -15.73
C PHE A 147 0.61 -10.24 -15.04
N TYR A 148 1.94 -10.20 -15.27
CA TYR A 148 2.78 -9.19 -14.66
C TYR A 148 2.47 -7.78 -15.16
N PHE A 149 2.11 -7.63 -16.42
CA PHE A 149 1.65 -6.35 -16.96
C PHE A 149 0.42 -5.82 -16.21
N LEU A 150 -0.58 -6.65 -15.99
CA LEU A 150 -1.78 -6.27 -15.23
C LEU A 150 -1.42 -5.87 -13.80
N LYS A 151 -0.57 -6.64 -13.10
CA LYS A 151 -0.12 -6.33 -11.74
C LYS A 151 0.65 -5.00 -11.67
N VAL A 152 1.57 -4.76 -12.58
CA VAL A 152 2.37 -3.53 -12.60
C VAL A 152 1.51 -2.31 -12.95
N LYS A 153 0.57 -2.46 -13.91
CA LYS A 153 -0.40 -1.44 -14.26
C LYS A 153 -1.32 -1.12 -13.07
N ALA A 154 -1.80 -2.15 -12.36
CA ALA A 154 -2.58 -1.98 -11.14
C ALA A 154 -1.79 -1.25 -10.03
N ALA A 155 -0.53 -1.60 -9.84
CA ALA A 155 0.34 -0.92 -8.88
C ALA A 155 0.52 0.57 -9.22
N ARG A 156 0.63 0.91 -10.49
CA ARG A 156 0.69 2.30 -10.95
C ARG A 156 -0.64 3.02 -10.71
N GLU A 157 -1.79 2.39 -10.99
CA GLU A 157 -3.10 2.98 -10.73
C GLU A 157 -3.30 3.21 -9.21
N TYR A 158 -2.87 2.24 -8.37
CA TYR A 158 -2.86 2.42 -6.91
C TYR A 158 -1.99 3.60 -6.47
N TYR A 159 -0.79 3.74 -7.06
CA TYR A 159 0.15 4.83 -6.77
C TYR A 159 -0.46 6.22 -7.02
N ILE A 160 -1.31 6.36 -8.04
CA ILE A 160 -2.01 7.62 -8.34
C ILE A 160 -3.41 7.72 -7.70
N ASN A 161 -3.69 6.87 -6.69
CA ASN A 161 -4.96 6.79 -5.96
C ASN A 161 -6.19 6.39 -6.81
N ASN A 162 -5.99 5.78 -7.97
CA ASN A 162 -7.07 5.27 -8.82
C ASN A 162 -7.40 3.82 -8.43
N TYR A 163 -7.94 3.65 -7.22
CA TYR A 163 -8.12 2.34 -6.59
C TYR A 163 -9.14 1.46 -7.31
N ALA A 164 -10.15 2.05 -7.95
CA ALA A 164 -11.16 1.30 -8.69
C ALA A 164 -10.54 0.57 -9.88
N ILE A 165 -9.81 1.28 -10.74
CA ILE A 165 -9.12 0.68 -11.89
C ILE A 165 -8.03 -0.30 -11.42
N ALA A 166 -7.32 0.02 -10.34
CA ALA A 166 -6.35 -0.91 -9.77
C ALA A 166 -7.01 -2.24 -9.37
N GLY A 167 -8.17 -2.19 -8.72
CA GLY A 167 -8.95 -3.37 -8.32
C GLY A 167 -9.39 -4.21 -9.52
N GLU A 168 -9.95 -3.60 -10.56
CA GLU A 168 -10.36 -4.28 -11.81
C GLU A 168 -9.18 -4.99 -12.49
N LEU A 169 -8.02 -4.34 -12.57
CA LEU A 169 -6.81 -4.93 -13.14
C LEU A 169 -6.31 -6.14 -12.33
N LEU A 170 -6.41 -6.08 -11.00
CA LEU A 170 -6.03 -7.19 -10.13
C LEU A 170 -7.00 -8.37 -10.23
N GLU A 171 -8.30 -8.13 -10.39
CA GLU A 171 -9.28 -9.17 -10.66
C GLU A 171 -9.01 -9.87 -12.00
N LEU A 172 -8.68 -9.11 -13.04
CA LEU A 172 -8.25 -9.68 -14.33
C LEU A 172 -6.95 -10.51 -14.18
N ALA A 173 -6.01 -10.07 -13.35
CA ALA A 173 -4.79 -10.81 -13.05
C ALA A 173 -5.07 -12.10 -12.25
N GLU A 174 -6.01 -12.06 -11.30
CA GLU A 174 -6.44 -13.25 -10.53
C GLU A 174 -6.92 -14.36 -11.47
N GLY A 175 -7.69 -14.03 -12.51
CA GLY A 175 -8.13 -14.99 -13.52
C GLY A 175 -7.01 -15.62 -14.36
N LYS A 176 -5.75 -15.23 -14.15
CA LYS A 176 -4.55 -15.80 -14.80
C LYS A 176 -3.60 -16.51 -13.85
N ILE A 177 -3.94 -16.63 -12.57
CA ILE A 177 -3.02 -17.15 -11.54
C ILE A 177 -2.64 -18.62 -11.76
N ASP A 178 -3.51 -19.40 -12.38
CA ASP A 178 -3.34 -20.83 -12.62
C ASP A 178 -2.21 -21.17 -13.60
N ILE A 179 -1.62 -20.14 -14.28
CA ILE A 179 -0.44 -20.35 -15.13
C ILE A 179 0.81 -20.76 -14.34
N PHE A 180 0.84 -20.46 -13.03
CA PHE A 180 1.98 -20.77 -12.17
C PHE A 180 1.82 -22.13 -11.49
N ILE A 181 2.88 -22.95 -11.53
CA ILE A 181 2.91 -24.26 -10.87
C ILE A 181 2.87 -24.12 -9.33
N HIS A 182 3.52 -23.06 -8.81
CA HIS A 182 3.58 -22.74 -7.38
C HIS A 182 3.23 -21.26 -7.16
N PRO A 183 1.94 -20.90 -7.26
CA PRO A 183 1.51 -19.50 -7.31
C PRO A 183 1.57 -18.78 -5.96
N ARG A 184 1.96 -19.43 -4.86
CA ARG A 184 1.83 -18.92 -3.49
C ARG A 184 2.34 -17.48 -3.32
N PHE A 185 3.54 -17.18 -3.83
CA PHE A 185 4.10 -15.83 -3.73
C PHE A 185 3.29 -14.81 -4.54
N GLU A 186 2.99 -15.13 -5.80
CA GLU A 186 2.24 -14.25 -6.71
C GLU A 186 0.80 -14.03 -6.23
N THR A 187 0.16 -15.07 -5.70
CA THR A 187 -1.18 -14.99 -5.10
C THR A 187 -1.17 -14.10 -3.86
N THR A 188 -0.15 -14.24 -2.99
CA THR A 188 -0.04 -13.44 -1.78
C THR A 188 0.11 -11.95 -2.12
N ASP A 189 0.99 -11.59 -3.05
CA ASP A 189 1.18 -10.20 -3.46
C ASP A 189 -0.07 -9.63 -4.15
N LEU A 190 -0.70 -10.40 -5.04
CA LEU A 190 -1.91 -10.01 -5.73
C LEU A 190 -3.06 -9.74 -4.75
N TYR A 191 -3.32 -10.68 -3.82
CA TYR A 191 -4.40 -10.55 -2.84
C TYR A 191 -4.13 -9.44 -1.82
N TYR A 192 -2.87 -9.23 -1.45
CA TYR A 192 -2.51 -8.09 -0.63
C TYR A 192 -2.87 -6.76 -1.30
N MET A 193 -2.45 -6.57 -2.56
CA MET A 193 -2.78 -5.36 -3.31
C MET A 193 -4.30 -5.19 -3.53
N ALA A 194 -5.02 -6.26 -3.88
CA ALA A 194 -6.46 -6.24 -4.07
C ALA A 194 -7.20 -5.88 -2.76
N GLY A 195 -6.75 -6.41 -1.64
CA GLY A 195 -7.29 -6.11 -0.32
C GLY A 195 -7.07 -4.65 0.09
N LEU A 196 -5.90 -4.08 -0.22
CA LEU A 196 -5.63 -2.66 -0.01
C LEU A 196 -6.53 -1.77 -0.89
N CYS A 197 -6.71 -2.10 -2.17
CA CYS A 197 -7.63 -1.39 -3.07
C CYS A 197 -9.05 -1.42 -2.51
N ALA A 198 -9.55 -2.60 -2.12
CA ALA A 198 -10.87 -2.77 -1.54
C ALA A 198 -11.06 -1.95 -0.25
N SER A 199 -10.04 -1.91 0.61
CA SER A 199 -10.07 -1.09 1.84
C SER A 199 -10.13 0.41 1.53
N LYS A 200 -9.39 0.89 0.53
CA LYS A 200 -9.43 2.30 0.09
C LYS A 200 -10.77 2.69 -0.54
N LEU A 201 -11.45 1.75 -1.16
CA LEU A 201 -12.79 1.91 -1.73
C LEU A 201 -13.91 1.70 -0.69
N ASN A 202 -13.59 1.50 0.59
CA ASN A 202 -14.53 1.16 1.65
C ASN A 202 -15.33 -0.12 1.40
N ASN A 203 -14.88 -1.01 0.49
CA ASN A 203 -15.48 -2.32 0.28
C ASN A 203 -14.99 -3.31 1.34
N SER A 204 -15.59 -3.23 2.53
CA SER A 204 -15.18 -4.00 3.70
C SER A 204 -15.23 -5.51 3.48
N THR A 205 -16.23 -6.00 2.75
CA THR A 205 -16.40 -7.45 2.49
C THR A 205 -15.25 -7.97 1.63
N LEU A 206 -14.92 -7.24 0.58
CA LEU A 206 -13.85 -7.64 -0.35
C LEU A 206 -12.46 -7.47 0.30
N ALA A 207 -12.27 -6.43 1.13
CA ALA A 207 -11.05 -6.24 1.90
C ALA A 207 -10.80 -7.43 2.85
N ILE A 208 -11.84 -7.88 3.58
CA ILE A 208 -11.73 -9.07 4.43
C ILE A 208 -11.44 -10.32 3.60
N TYR A 209 -12.14 -10.49 2.48
CA TYR A 209 -11.93 -11.65 1.60
C TYR A 209 -10.47 -11.82 1.20
N TYR A 210 -9.82 -10.77 0.73
CA TYR A 210 -8.44 -10.83 0.26
C TYR A 210 -7.42 -10.84 1.40
N LEU A 211 -7.53 -9.91 2.37
CA LEU A 211 -6.50 -9.73 3.40
C LEU A 211 -6.44 -10.90 4.40
N SER A 212 -7.59 -11.51 4.74
CA SER A 212 -7.59 -12.69 5.62
C SER A 212 -6.88 -13.92 5.02
N ARG A 213 -6.75 -13.98 3.69
CA ARG A 213 -6.06 -15.09 3.00
C ARG A 213 -4.55 -14.94 2.98
N VAL A 214 -4.03 -13.72 3.19
CA VAL A 214 -2.59 -13.44 3.06
C VAL A 214 -1.91 -13.14 4.38
N VAL A 215 -2.64 -12.74 5.40
CA VAL A 215 -2.06 -12.36 6.69
C VAL A 215 -1.23 -13.48 7.31
N ASP A 216 -1.70 -14.72 7.26
CA ASP A 216 -0.97 -15.89 7.80
C ASP A 216 0.31 -16.18 6.99
N ALA A 217 0.32 -15.87 5.69
CA ALA A 217 1.52 -16.03 4.86
C ALA A 217 2.59 -15.01 5.27
N PHE A 218 2.21 -13.77 5.56
CA PHE A 218 3.13 -12.74 6.05
C PHE A 218 3.63 -13.06 7.46
N ASP A 219 2.77 -13.53 8.36
CA ASP A 219 3.18 -13.98 9.69
C ASP A 219 4.21 -15.11 9.59
N SER A 220 3.97 -16.10 8.72
CA SER A 220 4.86 -17.25 8.53
C SER A 220 6.20 -16.90 7.89
N SER A 221 6.25 -15.83 7.08
CA SER A 221 7.48 -15.32 6.46
C SER A 221 8.19 -14.25 7.28
N TYR A 222 7.67 -13.92 8.47
CA TYR A 222 8.17 -12.84 9.33
C TYR A 222 8.13 -11.45 8.69
N ASP A 223 7.29 -11.24 7.67
CA ASP A 223 7.03 -9.93 7.08
C ASP A 223 6.04 -9.15 7.97
N TYR A 224 6.55 -8.69 9.12
CA TYR A 224 5.73 -8.01 10.11
C TYR A 224 5.18 -6.67 9.62
N ILE A 225 5.83 -6.02 8.65
CA ILE A 225 5.35 -4.76 8.08
C ILE A 225 4.03 -5.01 7.35
N LYS A 226 4.00 -5.95 6.39
CA LYS A 226 2.78 -6.29 5.66
C LYS A 226 1.73 -6.98 6.53
N SER A 227 2.15 -7.79 7.50
CA SER A 227 1.21 -8.38 8.47
C SER A 227 0.50 -7.29 9.29
N GLY A 228 1.24 -6.29 9.80
CA GLY A 228 0.69 -5.16 10.53
C GLY A 228 -0.29 -4.35 9.69
N ASP A 229 0.07 -4.07 8.44
CA ASP A 229 -0.76 -3.35 7.48
C ASP A 229 -2.05 -4.13 7.14
N CYS A 230 -1.96 -5.44 6.88
CA CYS A 230 -3.14 -6.30 6.71
C CYS A 230 -4.08 -6.23 7.91
N ARG A 231 -3.55 -6.35 9.13
CA ARG A 231 -4.34 -6.32 10.36
C ARG A 231 -4.99 -4.96 10.60
N LEU A 232 -4.29 -3.86 10.29
CA LEU A 232 -4.85 -2.52 10.32
C LEU A 232 -6.07 -2.40 9.40
N HIS A 233 -5.94 -2.83 8.15
CA HIS A 233 -7.01 -2.77 7.16
C HIS A 233 -8.15 -3.76 7.45
N LEU A 234 -7.87 -4.95 7.98
CA LEU A 234 -8.89 -5.89 8.48
C LEU A 234 -9.66 -5.27 9.64
N GLY A 235 -8.99 -4.63 10.60
CA GLY A 235 -9.63 -3.92 11.68
C GLY A 235 -10.57 -2.82 11.20
N LYS A 236 -10.15 -2.00 10.21
CA LYS A 236 -10.99 -0.98 9.56
C LYS A 236 -12.24 -1.61 8.92
N ALA A 237 -12.06 -2.70 8.18
CA ALA A 237 -13.16 -3.38 7.49
C ALA A 237 -14.16 -4.02 8.49
N TYR A 238 -13.68 -4.70 9.52
CA TYR A 238 -14.53 -5.26 10.56
C TYR A 238 -15.27 -4.17 11.37
N LYS A 239 -14.60 -3.04 11.69
CA LYS A 239 -15.25 -1.88 12.32
C LYS A 239 -16.42 -1.36 11.48
N ALA A 240 -16.21 -1.19 10.16
CA ALA A 240 -17.25 -0.70 9.25
C ALA A 240 -18.47 -1.65 9.20
N LEU A 241 -18.24 -2.96 9.32
CA LEU A 241 -19.33 -3.96 9.43
C LEU A 241 -19.88 -4.11 10.86
N LYS A 242 -19.50 -3.25 11.80
CA LYS A 242 -19.87 -3.30 13.22
C LYS A 242 -19.49 -4.62 13.93
N LYS A 243 -18.54 -5.36 13.39
CA LYS A 243 -17.91 -6.54 14.00
C LYS A 243 -16.77 -6.09 14.92
N PHE A 244 -17.16 -5.46 16.03
CA PHE A 244 -16.20 -4.75 16.89
C PHE A 244 -15.20 -5.68 17.60
N LYS A 245 -15.58 -6.92 17.89
CA LYS A 245 -14.69 -7.90 18.52
C LYS A 245 -13.53 -8.27 17.57
N GLU A 246 -13.86 -8.61 16.34
CA GLU A 246 -12.87 -8.93 15.31
C GLU A 246 -12.00 -7.72 14.96
N ALA A 247 -12.58 -6.52 14.97
CA ALA A 247 -11.82 -5.28 14.77
C ALA A 247 -10.81 -5.06 15.91
N GLU A 248 -11.22 -5.23 17.18
CA GLU A 248 -10.34 -5.07 18.35
C GLU A 248 -9.20 -6.09 18.37
N GLU A 249 -9.48 -7.36 18.01
CA GLU A 249 -8.47 -8.41 17.88
C GLU A 249 -7.40 -8.02 16.84
N ASN A 250 -7.82 -7.57 15.65
CA ASN A 250 -6.89 -7.15 14.60
C ASN A 250 -6.09 -5.90 14.99
N TYR A 251 -6.72 -4.88 15.57
CA TYR A 251 -6.01 -3.70 16.07
C TYR A 251 -5.02 -4.02 17.19
N SER A 252 -5.37 -4.95 18.09
CA SER A 252 -4.46 -5.40 19.14
C SER A 252 -3.22 -6.09 18.57
N LEU A 253 -3.37 -6.96 17.57
CA LEU A 253 -2.25 -7.61 16.91
C LEU A 253 -1.40 -6.60 16.12
N ALA A 254 -2.02 -5.68 15.38
CA ALA A 254 -1.31 -4.60 14.69
C ALA A 254 -0.51 -3.72 15.68
N SER A 255 -1.07 -3.39 16.86
CA SER A 255 -0.38 -2.60 17.89
C SER A 255 0.84 -3.33 18.47
N ARG A 256 0.76 -4.66 18.65
CA ARG A 256 1.94 -5.45 19.08
C ARG A 256 3.05 -5.41 18.03
N ILE A 257 2.69 -5.53 16.75
CA ILE A 257 3.65 -5.43 15.64
C ILE A 257 4.28 -4.04 15.60
N ALA A 258 3.47 -2.97 15.65
CA ALA A 258 3.98 -1.60 15.68
C ALA A 258 4.97 -1.36 16.83
N SER A 259 4.66 -1.88 18.03
CA SER A 259 5.55 -1.79 19.20
C SER A 259 6.86 -2.56 18.99
N GLN A 260 6.83 -3.75 18.37
CA GLN A 260 8.04 -4.54 18.06
C GLN A 260 8.93 -3.84 17.03
N LEU A 261 8.30 -3.22 16.00
CA LEU A 261 9.01 -2.47 14.96
C LEU A 261 9.43 -1.07 15.43
N LYS A 262 8.98 -0.63 16.61
CA LYS A 262 9.14 0.74 17.12
C LYS A 262 8.56 1.79 16.16
N ASP A 263 7.52 1.43 15.43
CA ASP A 263 6.82 2.31 14.49
C ASP A 263 5.76 3.13 15.24
N GLN A 264 6.16 4.32 15.67
CA GLN A 264 5.29 5.25 16.40
C GLN A 264 4.16 5.78 15.52
N GLY A 265 4.38 5.94 14.20
CA GLY A 265 3.36 6.39 13.25
C GLY A 265 2.23 5.39 13.12
N LEU A 266 2.56 4.13 12.90
CA LEU A 266 1.58 3.04 12.86
C LEU A 266 0.84 2.89 14.20
N GLU A 267 1.56 2.99 15.33
CA GLU A 267 0.91 2.92 16.65
C GLU A 267 -0.06 4.07 16.87
N ALA A 268 0.30 5.30 16.47
CA ALA A 268 -0.57 6.47 16.54
C ALA A 268 -1.85 6.27 15.69
N GLU A 269 -1.72 5.73 14.48
CA GLU A 269 -2.87 5.44 13.60
C GLU A 269 -3.79 4.39 14.24
N ILE A 270 -3.22 3.32 14.78
CA ILE A 270 -4.01 2.28 15.45
C ILE A 270 -4.78 2.86 16.64
N LYS A 271 -4.15 3.68 17.50
CA LYS A 271 -4.83 4.35 18.61
C LYS A 271 -5.98 5.23 18.13
N GLN A 272 -5.79 5.96 17.03
CA GLN A 272 -6.84 6.75 16.38
C GLN A 272 -8.03 5.86 15.98
N LEU A 273 -7.77 4.75 15.30
CA LEU A 273 -8.80 3.82 14.80
C LEU A 273 -9.54 3.08 15.93
N VAL A 274 -8.85 2.75 17.03
CA VAL A 274 -9.47 2.19 18.23
C VAL A 274 -10.36 3.24 18.90
N GLY A 275 -9.94 4.51 18.93
CA GLY A 275 -10.76 5.62 19.38
C GLY A 275 -12.05 5.75 18.58
N GLU A 276 -11.95 5.73 17.24
CA GLU A 276 -13.10 5.74 16.34
C GLU A 276 -14.02 4.52 16.53
N MET A 277 -13.46 3.34 16.80
CA MET A 277 -14.23 2.14 17.11
C MET A 277 -15.01 2.32 18.44
N TYR A 278 -14.36 2.85 19.48
CA TYR A 278 -15.01 3.11 20.75
C TYR A 278 -16.09 4.18 20.64
N SER A 279 -15.87 5.23 19.85
CA SER A 279 -16.89 6.22 19.50
C SER A 279 -18.11 5.56 18.86
N ALA A 280 -17.90 4.72 17.84
CA ALA A 280 -18.97 3.97 17.16
C ALA A 280 -19.73 2.99 18.10
N MET A 281 -19.08 2.54 19.18
CA MET A 281 -19.70 1.72 20.24
C MET A 281 -20.41 2.56 21.31
N GLY A 282 -20.41 3.90 21.21
CA GLY A 282 -20.91 4.80 22.25
C GLY A 282 -20.03 4.89 23.50
N ARG A 283 -18.79 4.39 23.44
CA ARG A 283 -17.83 4.43 24.55
C ARG A 283 -16.98 5.72 24.50
N HIS A 284 -17.64 6.88 24.54
CA HIS A 284 -17.03 8.19 24.29
C HIS A 284 -15.83 8.52 25.19
N LYS A 285 -15.87 8.19 26.50
CA LYS A 285 -14.71 8.38 27.38
C LYS A 285 -13.50 7.52 26.98
N GLY A 286 -13.76 6.28 26.56
CA GLY A 286 -12.74 5.38 26.04
C GLY A 286 -12.14 5.91 24.72
N ALA A 287 -12.98 6.47 23.86
CA ALA A 287 -12.54 7.11 22.62
C ALA A 287 -11.59 8.28 22.87
N VAL A 288 -11.95 9.20 23.77
CA VAL A 288 -11.09 10.33 24.19
C VAL A 288 -9.74 9.81 24.67
N HIS A 289 -9.73 8.80 25.53
CA HIS A 289 -8.47 8.22 26.04
C HIS A 289 -7.57 7.69 24.90
N GLN A 290 -8.14 6.95 23.94
CA GLN A 290 -7.36 6.42 22.81
C GLN A 290 -6.86 7.55 21.90
N TYR A 291 -7.66 8.56 21.63
CA TYR A 291 -7.24 9.74 20.87
C TYR A 291 -6.11 10.51 21.58
N GLN A 292 -6.16 10.65 22.91
CA GLN A 292 -5.07 11.27 23.68
C GLN A 292 -3.77 10.48 23.57
N LEU A 293 -3.82 9.13 23.54
CA LEU A 293 -2.64 8.29 23.27
C LEU A 293 -2.11 8.52 21.86
N SER A 294 -3.00 8.55 20.84
CA SER A 294 -2.63 8.87 19.46
C SER A 294 -1.95 10.26 19.36
N TYR A 295 -2.53 11.27 19.99
CA TYR A 295 -2.00 12.63 20.01
C TYR A 295 -0.55 12.71 20.53
N ARG A 296 -0.22 11.94 21.58
CA ARG A 296 1.13 11.93 22.16
C ARG A 296 2.18 11.33 21.22
N LEU A 297 1.77 10.38 20.37
CA LEU A 297 2.64 9.67 19.45
C LEU A 297 2.85 10.41 18.12
N ARG A 298 1.92 11.33 17.75
CA ARG A 298 1.96 12.06 16.48
C ARG A 298 2.90 13.26 16.52
N GLU A 299 3.47 13.58 15.36
CA GLU A 299 4.16 14.85 15.13
C GLU A 299 3.17 16.03 15.15
N LYS A 300 3.70 17.25 15.36
CA LYS A 300 2.85 18.42 15.65
C LYS A 300 1.73 18.65 14.63
N GLU A 301 2.06 18.59 13.33
CA GLU A 301 1.09 18.91 12.26
C GLU A 301 -0.01 17.85 12.13
N GLU A 302 0.36 16.58 12.34
CA GLU A 302 -0.58 15.46 12.28
C GLU A 302 -1.56 15.41 13.46
N ARG A 303 -1.28 16.15 14.54
CA ARG A 303 -2.13 16.21 15.74
C ARG A 303 -3.50 16.85 15.50
N LEU A 304 -3.64 17.70 14.47
CA LEU A 304 -4.88 18.42 14.20
C LEU A 304 -6.09 17.49 14.01
N VAL A 305 -5.93 16.40 13.26
CA VAL A 305 -7.00 15.42 13.04
C VAL A 305 -7.44 14.78 14.37
N THR A 306 -6.47 14.42 15.21
CA THR A 306 -6.75 13.82 16.52
C THR A 306 -7.39 14.81 17.49
N ILE A 307 -6.95 16.09 17.48
CA ILE A 307 -7.61 17.16 18.28
C ILE A 307 -9.07 17.30 17.87
N CYS A 308 -9.39 17.34 16.58
CA CYS A 308 -10.75 17.41 16.11
C CYS A 308 -11.62 16.22 16.58
N ALA A 309 -11.04 15.01 16.58
CA ALA A 309 -11.72 13.82 17.10
C ALA A 309 -11.95 13.90 18.63
N ILE A 310 -10.98 14.38 19.40
CA ILE A 310 -11.14 14.62 20.84
C ILE A 310 -12.26 15.63 21.11
N LEU A 311 -12.26 16.75 20.38
CA LEU A 311 -13.28 17.79 20.52
C LEU A 311 -14.67 17.30 20.21
N GLU A 312 -14.80 16.40 19.22
CA GLU A 312 -16.07 15.78 18.89
C GLU A 312 -16.64 14.97 20.06
N GLU A 313 -15.81 14.12 20.67
CA GLU A 313 -16.21 13.31 21.81
C GLU A 313 -16.50 14.13 23.07
N LEU A 314 -15.66 15.15 23.33
CA LEU A 314 -15.86 16.06 24.47
C LEU A 314 -17.14 16.89 24.32
N ASN A 315 -17.47 17.32 23.09
CA ASN A 315 -18.74 17.99 22.82
C ASN A 315 -19.94 17.07 23.11
N TYR A 316 -19.83 15.79 22.69
CA TYR A 316 -20.87 14.78 23.00
C TYR A 316 -21.04 14.57 24.52
N LEU A 317 -19.92 14.54 25.25
CA LEU A 317 -19.92 14.40 26.73
C LEU A 317 -20.30 15.70 27.48
N GLY A 318 -20.40 16.84 26.80
CA GLY A 318 -20.68 18.13 27.40
C GLY A 318 -19.52 18.73 28.20
N HIS A 319 -18.26 18.27 27.98
CA HIS A 319 -17.06 18.69 28.72
C HIS A 319 -16.47 19.99 28.18
N LYS A 320 -17.22 21.09 28.23
CA LYS A 320 -16.83 22.41 27.68
C LYS A 320 -15.47 22.94 28.16
N PRO A 321 -15.08 22.86 29.45
CA PRO A 321 -13.79 23.38 29.88
C PRO A 321 -12.60 22.67 29.22
N GLU A 322 -12.68 21.35 29.05
CA GLU A 322 -11.65 20.60 28.37
C GLU A 322 -11.61 20.91 26.86
N MET A 323 -12.77 21.17 26.25
CA MET A 323 -12.83 21.59 24.85
C MET A 323 -12.07 22.91 24.61
N VAL A 324 -12.20 23.90 25.49
CA VAL A 324 -11.47 25.19 25.38
C VAL A 324 -9.97 24.93 25.28
N SER A 325 -9.42 24.12 26.18
CA SER A 325 -7.98 23.80 26.18
C SER A 325 -7.54 23.11 24.88
N TRP A 326 -8.33 22.15 24.38
CA TRP A 326 -7.99 21.44 23.13
C TRP A 326 -8.11 22.35 21.88
N VAL A 327 -9.08 23.27 21.86
CA VAL A 327 -9.20 24.29 20.81
C VAL A 327 -7.96 25.19 20.81
N GLU A 328 -7.51 25.66 21.98
CA GLU A 328 -6.30 26.50 22.09
C GLU A 328 -5.06 25.79 21.55
N HIS A 329 -4.85 24.50 21.90
CA HIS A 329 -3.76 23.71 21.36
C HIS A 329 -3.83 23.58 19.83
N GLY A 330 -5.04 23.31 19.29
CA GLY A 330 -5.22 23.22 17.82
C GLY A 330 -4.95 24.54 17.10
N MET A 331 -5.45 25.67 17.68
CA MET A 331 -5.23 27.00 17.12
C MET A 331 -3.75 27.44 17.19
N GLU A 332 -3.03 27.01 18.21
CA GLU A 332 -1.58 27.21 18.30
C GLU A 332 -0.83 26.50 17.17
N ILE A 333 -1.15 25.23 16.90
CA ILE A 333 -0.58 24.48 15.77
C ILE A 333 -0.87 25.18 14.45
N ILE A 334 -2.12 25.60 14.21
CA ILE A 334 -2.51 26.33 12.99
C ILE A 334 -1.73 27.65 12.85
N ARG A 335 -1.55 28.41 13.93
CA ARG A 335 -0.74 29.67 13.89
C ARG A 335 0.71 29.39 13.51
N ASN A 336 1.31 28.36 14.07
CA ASN A 336 2.68 27.99 13.76
C ASN A 336 2.83 27.60 12.27
N ILE A 337 1.93 26.75 11.73
CA ILE A 337 1.96 26.39 10.31
C ILE A 337 1.81 27.63 9.42
N ARG A 338 0.86 28.53 9.73
CA ARG A 338 0.66 29.77 8.96
C ARG A 338 1.86 30.71 8.97
N SER A 339 2.70 30.66 10.00
CA SER A 339 3.93 31.47 10.04
C SER A 339 5.03 30.95 9.10
N GLU A 340 4.94 29.68 8.69
CA GLU A 340 5.94 29.01 7.86
C GLU A 340 5.49 28.81 6.41
N ARG A 341 4.20 28.54 6.20
CA ARG A 341 3.63 28.23 4.88
C ARG A 341 2.10 28.39 4.85
N GLU A 342 1.53 28.33 3.65
CA GLU A 342 0.08 28.23 3.49
C GLU A 342 -0.49 26.91 4.00
N LEU A 343 -1.73 26.96 4.50
CA LEU A 343 -2.43 25.77 4.97
C LEU A 343 -2.83 24.88 3.80
N SER A 344 -2.54 23.60 3.91
CA SER A 344 -3.09 22.55 3.04
C SER A 344 -4.61 22.43 3.21
N VAL A 345 -5.28 21.74 2.28
CA VAL A 345 -6.73 21.47 2.35
C VAL A 345 -7.11 20.80 3.67
N LYS A 346 -6.36 19.78 4.12
CA LYS A 346 -6.60 19.05 5.38
C LYS A 346 -6.51 19.99 6.60
N GLU A 347 -5.56 20.89 6.60
CA GLU A 347 -5.36 21.85 7.70
C GLU A 347 -6.45 22.92 7.70
N LYS A 348 -6.92 23.36 6.52
CA LYS A 348 -8.08 24.25 6.39
C LYS A 348 -9.36 23.60 6.93
N VAL A 349 -9.58 22.31 6.64
CA VAL A 349 -10.69 21.52 7.23
C VAL A 349 -10.59 21.49 8.75
N SER A 350 -9.41 21.16 9.28
CA SER A 350 -9.18 21.15 10.73
C SER A 350 -9.40 22.52 11.37
N LEU A 351 -8.97 23.61 10.73
CA LEU A 351 -9.20 24.96 11.21
C LEU A 351 -10.69 25.28 11.34
N HIS A 352 -11.51 24.99 10.32
CA HIS A 352 -12.95 25.28 10.38
C HIS A 352 -13.68 24.40 11.40
N LYS A 353 -13.21 23.16 11.63
CA LYS A 353 -13.68 22.35 12.76
C LYS A 353 -13.29 22.97 14.11
N LEU A 354 -12.07 23.48 14.25
CA LEU A 354 -11.64 24.17 15.46
C LEU A 354 -12.47 25.44 15.73
N ILE A 355 -12.76 26.25 14.71
CA ILE A 355 -13.61 27.43 14.79
C ILE A 355 -15.02 27.03 15.26
N TYR A 356 -15.58 25.96 14.69
CA TYR A 356 -16.87 25.40 15.10
C TYR A 356 -16.87 25.01 16.58
N TYR A 357 -15.89 24.24 17.06
CA TYR A 357 -15.83 23.84 18.45
C TYR A 357 -15.48 24.98 19.39
N GLN A 358 -14.75 26.02 18.93
CA GLN A 358 -14.48 27.21 19.69
C GLN A 358 -15.77 27.93 20.09
N VAL A 359 -16.70 28.13 19.16
CA VAL A 359 -17.96 28.82 19.47
C VAL A 359 -18.90 27.96 20.31
N LEU A 360 -18.87 26.64 20.18
CA LEU A 360 -19.68 25.73 21.02
C LEU A 360 -19.18 25.64 22.46
N SER A 361 -17.87 25.82 22.67
CA SER A 361 -17.25 25.73 24.00
C SER A 361 -17.13 27.09 24.69
N ASP A 362 -17.48 28.20 24.02
CA ASP A 362 -17.35 29.55 24.58
C ASP A 362 -18.17 29.69 25.87
N PRO A 363 -17.51 29.88 27.04
CA PRO A 363 -18.18 30.00 28.30
C PRO A 363 -18.84 31.39 28.50
N SER A 364 -18.35 32.42 27.79
CA SER A 364 -18.85 33.78 27.90
C SER A 364 -20.12 34.03 27.08
N GLY A 365 -20.34 33.23 26.04
CA GLY A 365 -21.42 33.44 25.06
C GLY A 365 -21.28 34.72 24.26
N GLU A 366 -20.10 35.38 24.31
CA GLU A 366 -19.85 36.64 23.61
C GLU A 366 -19.82 36.47 22.09
N LYS A 367 -19.41 35.28 21.62
CA LYS A 367 -19.42 34.96 20.19
C LYS A 367 -20.80 34.47 19.79
N ASP A 368 -21.43 35.14 18.84
CA ASP A 368 -22.69 34.68 18.24
C ASP A 368 -22.39 33.41 17.43
N ALA A 369 -22.60 32.26 18.07
CA ALA A 369 -22.35 30.96 17.47
C ALA A 369 -23.12 30.77 16.15
N GLY A 370 -24.35 31.30 16.10
CA GLY A 370 -25.20 31.26 14.92
C GLY A 370 -24.53 31.97 13.74
N LYS A 371 -23.98 33.16 13.94
CA LYS A 371 -23.30 33.92 12.89
C LYS A 371 -22.02 33.25 12.43
N VAL A 372 -21.16 32.78 13.34
CA VAL A 372 -19.90 32.13 12.95
C VAL A 372 -20.17 30.86 12.16
N ILE A 373 -21.08 30.01 12.63
CA ILE A 373 -21.39 28.75 11.94
C ILE A 373 -22.03 29.02 10.56
N SER A 374 -22.94 30.00 10.45
CA SER A 374 -23.66 30.30 9.20
C SER A 374 -22.79 31.00 8.15
N HIS A 375 -21.86 31.88 8.56
CA HIS A 375 -21.10 32.71 7.62
C HIS A 375 -19.67 32.22 7.36
N GLU A 376 -19.11 31.40 8.25
CA GLU A 376 -17.73 30.95 8.12
C GLU A 376 -17.62 29.41 7.95
N VAL A 377 -18.27 28.64 8.84
CA VAL A 377 -18.11 27.18 8.86
C VAL A 377 -18.88 26.51 7.72
N ILE A 378 -20.19 26.75 7.62
CA ILE A 378 -21.05 26.11 6.61
C ILE A 378 -20.60 26.43 5.19
N PRO A 379 -20.34 27.71 4.78
CA PRO A 379 -19.91 28.01 3.43
C PRO A 379 -18.59 27.34 3.04
N PHE A 380 -17.68 27.14 3.99
CA PHE A 380 -16.45 26.41 3.74
C PHE A 380 -16.71 24.95 3.38
N PHE A 381 -17.52 24.24 4.18
CA PHE A 381 -17.82 22.82 3.93
C PHE A 381 -18.73 22.59 2.73
N GLU A 382 -19.59 23.56 2.37
CA GLU A 382 -20.38 23.49 1.13
C GLU A 382 -19.52 23.54 -0.13
N ASN A 383 -18.43 24.31 -0.11
CA ASN A 383 -17.52 24.41 -1.24
C ASN A 383 -16.53 23.25 -1.35
N MET A 384 -16.42 22.45 -0.30
CA MET A 384 -15.34 21.45 -0.21
C MET A 384 -15.77 20.02 -0.53
N ASP A 385 -17.04 19.69 -0.62
CA ASP A 385 -17.61 18.36 -0.96
C ASP A 385 -16.85 17.10 -0.41
N LEU A 386 -16.01 17.29 0.62
CA LEU A 386 -14.99 16.31 1.02
C LEU A 386 -15.17 15.72 2.42
N ASP A 387 -16.03 16.30 3.25
CA ASP A 387 -16.12 15.89 4.67
C ASP A 387 -17.56 15.85 5.15
N GLY A 388 -18.02 14.69 5.61
CA GLY A 388 -19.35 14.52 6.23
C GLY A 388 -19.63 15.39 7.46
N PHE A 389 -18.87 16.50 7.63
CA PHE A 389 -19.04 17.45 8.72
C PHE A 389 -20.16 18.46 8.49
N LEU A 390 -20.50 18.75 7.23
CA LEU A 390 -21.57 19.69 6.87
C LEU A 390 -22.94 19.33 7.50
N PRO A 391 -23.40 18.06 7.46
CA PRO A 391 -24.67 17.69 8.12
C PRO A 391 -24.68 17.98 9.62
N LYS A 392 -23.56 17.77 10.28
CA LYS A 392 -23.39 18.03 11.71
C LYS A 392 -23.45 19.53 12.03
N ALA A 393 -22.70 20.34 11.30
CA ALA A 393 -22.67 21.79 11.51
C ALA A 393 -24.04 22.43 11.20
N ALA A 394 -24.68 22.04 10.10
CA ALA A 394 -26.01 22.51 9.72
C ALA A 394 -27.08 22.06 10.71
N GLY A 395 -27.04 20.82 11.20
CA GLY A 395 -27.97 20.32 12.24
C GLY A 395 -27.82 21.05 13.57
N GLU A 396 -26.61 21.42 13.98
CA GLU A 396 -26.38 22.20 15.19
C GLU A 396 -26.90 23.64 15.05
N LEU A 397 -26.68 24.26 13.88
CA LEU A 397 -27.17 25.58 13.58
C LEU A 397 -28.73 25.60 13.53
N ALA A 398 -29.33 24.56 12.96
CA ALA A 398 -30.79 24.41 12.97
C ALA A 398 -31.36 24.38 14.39
N ARG A 399 -30.74 23.61 15.30
CA ARG A 399 -31.08 23.57 16.72
C ARG A 399 -30.90 24.91 17.44
N TYR A 400 -29.84 25.65 17.06
CA TYR A 400 -29.62 27.00 17.59
C TYR A 400 -30.79 27.95 17.24
N TYR A 401 -31.21 27.98 15.96
CA TYR A 401 -32.34 28.80 15.52
C TYR A 401 -33.68 28.34 16.09
N GLU A 402 -33.90 27.05 16.28
CA GLU A 402 -35.07 26.50 16.93
C GLU A 402 -35.19 27.01 18.38
N LYS A 403 -34.09 27.02 19.12
CA LYS A 403 -34.05 27.55 20.51
C LYS A 403 -34.27 29.04 20.58
N SER A 404 -33.88 29.78 19.55
CA SER A 404 -34.11 31.24 19.46
C SER A 404 -35.50 31.62 18.93
N GLY A 405 -36.33 30.63 18.53
CA GLY A 405 -37.66 30.82 17.99
C GLY A 405 -37.72 31.18 16.51
N ASP A 406 -36.58 31.20 15.82
CA ASP A 406 -36.50 31.37 14.34
C ASP A 406 -36.70 30.02 13.63
N TYR A 407 -37.93 29.60 13.54
CA TYR A 407 -38.30 28.30 12.91
C TYR A 407 -38.07 28.31 11.40
N GLN A 408 -38.05 29.47 10.72
CA GLN A 408 -37.81 29.55 9.32
C GLN A 408 -36.36 29.20 9.01
N SER A 409 -35.41 29.81 9.70
CA SER A 409 -33.99 29.50 9.59
C SER A 409 -33.69 28.08 10.05
N SER A 410 -34.31 27.63 11.15
CA SER A 410 -34.19 26.26 11.64
C SER A 410 -34.57 25.24 10.58
N SER A 411 -35.72 25.40 9.93
CA SER A 411 -36.21 24.50 8.88
C SER A 411 -35.24 24.48 7.66
N LEU A 412 -34.72 25.64 7.28
CA LEU A 412 -33.75 25.77 6.18
C LEU A 412 -32.47 24.92 6.46
N TYR A 413 -31.92 25.03 7.66
CA TYR A 413 -30.69 24.33 8.01
C TYR A 413 -30.91 22.83 8.30
N TYR A 414 -32.06 22.39 8.79
CA TYR A 414 -32.38 20.98 8.83
C TYR A 414 -32.49 20.38 7.42
N LYS A 415 -33.15 21.10 6.47
CA LYS A 415 -33.18 20.67 5.07
C LYS A 415 -31.78 20.54 4.49
N LYS A 416 -30.92 21.53 4.71
CA LYS A 416 -29.50 21.51 4.27
C LYS A 416 -28.73 20.32 4.86
N ALA A 417 -28.92 20.02 6.14
CA ALA A 417 -28.30 18.86 6.78
C ALA A 417 -28.78 17.53 6.16
N MET A 418 -30.07 17.41 5.85
CA MET A 418 -30.64 16.23 5.20
C MET A 418 -30.13 16.05 3.76
N GLU A 419 -30.06 17.11 2.97
CA GLU A 419 -29.50 17.08 1.61
C GLU A 419 -28.05 16.64 1.63
N ALA A 420 -27.22 17.19 2.53
CA ALA A 420 -25.82 16.81 2.65
C ALA A 420 -25.63 15.34 3.09
N LEU A 421 -26.54 14.76 3.88
CA LEU A 421 -26.51 13.34 4.23
C LEU A 421 -26.81 12.43 3.03
N GLN A 422 -27.68 12.84 2.11
CA GLN A 422 -28.01 12.05 0.91
C GLN A 422 -26.82 11.95 -0.06
N TYR A 423 -26.00 12.99 -0.16
CA TYR A 423 -24.78 12.99 -0.97
C TYR A 423 -23.58 12.33 -0.29
N SER A 424 -23.62 12.11 1.03
CA SER A 424 -22.54 11.49 1.81
C SER A 424 -22.67 9.96 1.95
N THR A 425 -23.75 9.35 1.47
CA THR A 425 -23.91 7.88 1.38
C THR A 425 -23.26 7.38 0.08
N PRO A 426 -22.24 6.49 0.17
CA PRO A 426 -21.56 5.92 -0.99
C PRO A 426 -22.48 5.05 -1.85
#